data_cbf9e04f6e43f872bfc3f32666e6b5e6
#
_entry.id   cbf9e04f6e43f872bfc3f32666e6b5e6
#
_cell.length_a   1.000
_cell.length_b   1.000
_cell.length_c   1.000
_cell.angle_alpha   90.00
_cell.angle_beta   90.00
_cell.angle_gamma   90.00
#
_symmetry.space_group_name_H-M   'P 1'
#
loop_
_entity.id
_entity.type
_entity.pdbx_description
1 polymer ?
#
loop_
_entity_poly.entity_id
_entity_poly.type
_entity_poly.pdbx_seq_one_letter_code
_entity_poly.pdbx_strand_id
1 'polypeptide(L)'
;VRDWLYVEDHCKGIDLVLREGKEGEIYNIGGFNEEQNINIIKLVIDILKEEITNNDEYRKVLKTDLDNINYNLITYVQDRLGHDMRYAIDPSKIARDLGWYPETDFETGIRKTVKWYLENQEWVDEVISGDYQKYYEEMYRGK
;
A
#
# COMPACT_ATOMS: atom_id res chain seq x y z
N VAL A 1 -3.01 12.01 -5.70
CA VAL A 1 -2.25 11.06 -6.52
C VAL A 1 -0.98 10.67 -5.78
N ARG A 2 -0.62 9.40 -5.83
CA ARG A 2 0.62 8.84 -5.26
C ARG A 2 1.26 7.92 -6.27
N ASP A 3 2.59 7.76 -6.18
CA ASP A 3 3.31 6.71 -6.87
C ASP A 3 3.28 5.44 -6.02
N TRP A 4 2.78 4.35 -6.58
CA TRP A 4 2.57 3.09 -5.90
C TRP A 4 3.60 2.06 -6.34
N LEU A 5 4.30 1.50 -5.36
CA LEU A 5 5.37 0.53 -5.57
C LEU A 5 5.15 -0.69 -4.66
N TYR A 6 5.31 -1.87 -5.22
CA TYR A 6 5.25 -3.11 -4.44
C TYR A 6 6.41 -3.18 -3.44
N VAL A 7 6.11 -3.61 -2.21
CA VAL A 7 7.06 -3.52 -1.10
C VAL A 7 8.36 -4.30 -1.33
N GLU A 8 8.29 -5.50 -1.95
CA GLU A 8 9.49 -6.29 -2.22
C GLU A 8 10.40 -5.62 -3.25
N ASP A 9 9.83 -4.98 -4.27
CA ASP A 9 10.62 -4.23 -5.24
C ASP A 9 11.26 -3.01 -4.60
N HIS A 10 10.58 -2.35 -3.67
CA HIS A 10 11.17 -1.26 -2.88
C HIS A 10 12.35 -1.76 -2.03
N CYS A 11 12.19 -2.90 -1.36
CA CYS A 11 13.27 -3.51 -0.59
C CYS A 11 14.48 -3.88 -1.46
N LYS A 12 14.24 -4.43 -2.67
CA LYS A 12 15.31 -4.70 -3.64
C LYS A 12 16.04 -3.43 -4.07
N GLY A 13 15.29 -2.34 -4.29
CA GLY A 13 15.89 -1.04 -4.61
C GLY A 13 16.78 -0.52 -3.49
N ILE A 14 16.34 -0.63 -2.23
CA ILE A 14 17.13 -0.24 -1.05
C ILE A 14 18.40 -1.09 -0.94
N ASP A 15 18.27 -2.42 -1.07
CA ASP A 15 19.41 -3.35 -0.99
C ASP A 15 20.44 -3.06 -2.09
N LEU A 16 19.97 -2.77 -3.32
CA LEU A 16 20.85 -2.41 -4.42
C LEU A 16 21.61 -1.11 -4.18
N VAL A 17 20.90 -0.07 -3.69
CA VAL A 17 21.56 1.20 -3.35
C VAL A 17 22.60 1.01 -2.24
N LEU A 18 22.33 0.17 -1.25
CA LEU A 18 23.26 -0.12 -0.16
C LEU A 18 24.54 -0.79 -0.68
N ARG A 19 24.44 -1.66 -1.68
CA ARG A 19 25.57 -2.45 -2.21
C ARG A 19 26.35 -1.73 -3.31
N GLU A 20 25.65 -1.00 -4.18
CA GLU A 20 26.19 -0.50 -5.44
C GLU A 20 26.02 1.00 -5.60
N GLY A 21 25.29 1.64 -4.69
CA GLY A 21 25.09 3.09 -4.71
C GLY A 21 26.39 3.84 -4.49
N LYS A 22 26.55 4.96 -5.19
CA LYS A 22 27.70 5.82 -5.04
C LYS A 22 27.59 6.62 -3.74
N GLU A 23 28.65 6.64 -2.94
CA GLU A 23 28.72 7.38 -1.69
C GLU A 23 28.40 8.88 -1.88
N GLY A 24 27.57 9.41 -0.99
CA GLY A 24 27.13 10.81 -1.01
C GLY A 24 26.04 11.13 -2.05
N GLU A 25 25.59 10.17 -2.84
CA GLU A 25 24.52 10.35 -3.81
C GLU A 25 23.14 9.99 -3.23
N ILE A 26 22.09 10.62 -3.77
CA ILE A 26 20.72 10.36 -3.41
C ILE A 26 20.04 9.63 -4.57
N TYR A 27 19.29 8.57 -4.26
CA TYR A 27 18.51 7.80 -5.22
C TYR A 27 17.04 7.80 -4.80
N ASN A 28 16.17 8.24 -5.70
CA ASN A 28 14.72 8.06 -5.55
C ASN A 28 14.35 6.66 -6.02
N ILE A 29 13.50 5.98 -5.26
CA ILE A 29 12.95 4.67 -5.60
C ILE A 29 11.45 4.84 -5.77
N GLY A 30 10.93 4.65 -6.98
CA GLY A 30 9.53 4.86 -7.34
C GLY A 30 8.99 3.79 -8.26
N GLY A 31 7.66 3.67 -8.31
CA GLY A 31 6.97 2.61 -9.04
C GLY A 31 6.70 2.89 -10.51
N PHE A 32 6.94 4.11 -10.98
CA PHE A 32 6.47 4.60 -12.29
C PHE A 32 4.95 4.45 -12.46
N ASN A 33 4.21 4.39 -11.34
CA ASN A 33 2.78 4.10 -11.33
C ASN A 33 2.03 5.09 -10.45
N GLU A 34 1.61 6.18 -11.06
CA GLU A 34 0.86 7.23 -10.39
C GLU A 34 -0.64 6.99 -10.47
N GLU A 35 -1.27 6.75 -9.31
CA GLU A 35 -2.70 6.51 -9.21
C GLU A 35 -3.38 7.39 -8.15
N GLN A 36 -4.66 7.65 -8.37
CA GLN A 36 -5.51 8.34 -7.40
C GLN A 36 -5.88 7.39 -6.26
N ASN A 37 -5.83 7.86 -5.02
CA ASN A 37 -6.20 7.06 -3.85
C ASN A 37 -7.59 6.42 -3.97
N ILE A 38 -8.56 7.12 -4.57
CA ILE A 38 -9.91 6.59 -4.75
C ILE A 38 -9.94 5.35 -5.66
N ASN A 39 -9.09 5.32 -6.71
CA ASN A 39 -8.98 4.17 -7.60
C ASN A 39 -8.35 2.98 -6.87
N ILE A 40 -7.34 3.24 -6.04
CA ILE A 40 -6.70 2.21 -5.21
C ILE A 40 -7.72 1.59 -4.24
N ILE A 41 -8.49 2.43 -3.53
CA ILE A 41 -9.49 1.93 -2.57
C ILE A 41 -10.53 1.05 -3.26
N LYS A 42 -11.04 1.48 -4.43
CA LYS A 42 -11.98 0.68 -5.20
C LYS A 42 -11.37 -0.65 -5.66
N LEU A 43 -10.16 -0.61 -6.19
CA LEU A 43 -9.45 -1.81 -6.63
C LEU A 43 -9.20 -2.79 -5.47
N VAL A 44 -8.81 -2.29 -4.29
CA VAL A 44 -8.64 -3.14 -3.08
C VAL A 44 -9.96 -3.80 -2.70
N ILE A 45 -11.09 -3.06 -2.72
CA ILE A 45 -12.42 -3.61 -2.42
C ILE A 45 -12.78 -4.72 -3.43
N ASP A 46 -12.54 -4.48 -4.71
CA ASP A 46 -12.86 -5.45 -5.78
C ASP A 46 -12.01 -6.72 -5.66
N ILE A 47 -10.70 -6.57 -5.47
CA ILE A 47 -9.78 -7.70 -5.27
C ILE A 47 -10.15 -8.48 -4.00
N LEU A 48 -10.40 -7.79 -2.90
CA LEU A 48 -10.78 -8.43 -1.63
C LEU A 48 -12.04 -9.26 -1.79
N LYS A 49 -13.07 -8.71 -2.44
CA LYS A 49 -14.32 -9.41 -2.71
C LYS A 49 -14.12 -10.63 -3.61
N GLU A 50 -13.32 -10.50 -4.66
CA GLU A 50 -12.97 -11.59 -5.57
C GLU A 50 -12.24 -12.73 -4.84
N GLU A 51 -11.17 -12.41 -4.09
CA GLU A 51 -10.35 -13.40 -3.39
C GLU A 51 -11.16 -14.15 -2.32
N ILE A 52 -12.00 -13.45 -1.55
CA ILE A 52 -12.86 -14.08 -0.54
C ILE A 52 -13.95 -14.94 -1.19
N THR A 53 -14.48 -14.54 -2.35
CA THR A 53 -15.48 -15.32 -3.08
C THR A 53 -14.89 -16.63 -3.59
N ASN A 54 -13.65 -16.60 -4.05
CA ASN A 54 -12.99 -17.72 -4.70
C ASN A 54 -12.23 -18.65 -3.74
N ASN A 55 -12.08 -18.27 -2.45
CA ASN A 55 -11.32 -19.04 -1.48
C ASN A 55 -12.05 -19.12 -0.12
N ASP A 56 -12.51 -20.32 0.23
CA ASP A 56 -13.24 -20.58 1.47
C ASP A 56 -12.39 -20.34 2.73
N GLU A 57 -11.06 -20.49 2.65
CA GLU A 57 -10.17 -20.17 3.80
C GLU A 57 -10.16 -18.67 4.09
N TYR A 58 -10.16 -17.83 3.06
CA TYR A 58 -10.27 -16.37 3.24
C TYR A 58 -11.65 -15.95 3.75
N ARG A 59 -12.69 -16.74 3.41
CA ARG A 59 -14.04 -16.49 3.95
C ARG A 59 -14.12 -16.71 5.46
N LYS A 60 -13.32 -17.63 6.03
CA LYS A 60 -13.31 -17.92 7.47
C LYS A 60 -12.75 -16.75 8.31
N VAL A 61 -11.86 -15.95 7.76
CA VAL A 61 -11.27 -14.80 8.46
C VAL A 61 -12.13 -13.53 8.39
N LEU A 62 -13.17 -13.56 7.57
CA LEU A 62 -14.09 -12.44 7.41
C LEU A 62 -14.92 -12.22 8.68
N LYS A 63 -14.86 -11.01 9.24
CA LYS A 63 -15.60 -10.62 10.45
C LYS A 63 -16.96 -9.95 10.16
N THR A 64 -17.41 -9.95 8.89
CA THR A 64 -18.67 -9.36 8.42
C THR A 64 -19.22 -10.15 7.25
N ASP A 65 -20.43 -9.85 6.80
CA ASP A 65 -20.99 -10.46 5.58
C ASP A 65 -20.26 -9.93 4.34
N LEU A 66 -20.06 -10.81 3.34
CA LEU A 66 -19.38 -10.46 2.09
C LEU A 66 -20.08 -9.31 1.35
N ASP A 67 -21.38 -9.18 1.47
CA ASP A 67 -22.17 -8.12 0.83
C ASP A 67 -21.88 -6.74 1.42
N ASN A 68 -21.34 -6.68 2.64
CA ASN A 68 -20.88 -5.43 3.25
C ASN A 68 -19.55 -4.94 2.66
N ILE A 69 -18.78 -5.79 1.97
CA ILE A 69 -17.56 -5.41 1.26
C ILE A 69 -17.95 -4.79 -0.08
N ASN A 70 -18.16 -3.48 -0.08
CA ASN A 70 -18.58 -2.72 -1.25
C ASN A 70 -18.18 -1.26 -1.13
N TYR A 71 -18.46 -0.45 -2.15
CA TYR A 71 -18.05 0.96 -2.20
C TYR A 71 -18.74 1.87 -1.18
N ASN A 72 -19.78 1.40 -0.49
CA ASN A 72 -20.40 2.16 0.62
C ASN A 72 -19.47 2.27 1.84
N LEU A 73 -18.38 1.48 1.89
CA LEU A 73 -17.31 1.64 2.88
C LEU A 73 -16.50 2.92 2.68
N ILE A 74 -16.60 3.56 1.51
CA ILE A 74 -15.83 4.77 1.19
C ILE A 74 -16.50 5.97 1.87
N THR A 75 -15.78 6.59 2.80
CA THR A 75 -16.22 7.82 3.48
C THR A 75 -15.28 8.96 3.13
N TYR A 76 -15.84 10.07 2.64
CA TYR A 76 -15.08 11.28 2.36
C TYR A 76 -14.96 12.11 3.65
N VAL A 77 -13.74 12.50 3.97
CA VAL A 77 -13.43 13.34 5.13
C VAL A 77 -12.75 14.63 4.68
N GLN A 78 -12.77 15.64 5.55
CA GLN A 78 -12.01 16.86 5.27
C GLN A 78 -10.53 16.58 5.25
N ASP A 79 -9.84 17.04 4.19
CA ASP A 79 -8.41 16.85 4.06
C ASP A 79 -7.63 17.73 5.05
N ARG A 80 -6.39 17.31 5.33
CA ARG A 80 -5.48 18.08 6.19
C ARG A 80 -5.06 19.38 5.50
N LEU A 81 -4.91 20.44 6.28
CA LEU A 81 -4.38 21.71 5.78
C LEU A 81 -2.94 21.50 5.27
N GLY A 82 -2.65 22.02 4.07
CA GLY A 82 -1.33 21.89 3.44
C GLY A 82 -0.98 20.50 2.90
N HIS A 83 -1.97 19.61 2.75
CA HIS A 83 -1.74 18.28 2.17
C HIS A 83 -1.54 18.36 0.66
N ASP A 84 -0.44 17.83 0.18
CA ASP A 84 -0.13 17.81 -1.25
C ASP A 84 -1.12 16.94 -2.04
N MET A 85 -1.68 17.50 -3.09
CA MET A 85 -2.60 16.81 -4.00
C MET A 85 -1.93 15.66 -4.75
N ARG A 86 -0.64 15.78 -5.03
CA ARG A 86 0.13 14.81 -5.80
C ARG A 86 1.56 14.68 -5.27
N TYR A 87 2.00 13.43 -5.09
CA TYR A 87 3.39 13.05 -4.98
C TYR A 87 3.77 12.24 -6.21
N ALA A 88 4.70 12.78 -6.99
CA ALA A 88 5.32 12.09 -8.11
C ALA A 88 6.81 11.93 -7.81
N ILE A 89 7.31 10.74 -8.05
CA ILE A 89 8.72 10.40 -7.82
C ILE A 89 9.36 10.15 -9.17
N ASP A 90 10.52 10.78 -9.41
CA ASP A 90 11.34 10.48 -10.58
C ASP A 90 12.46 9.49 -10.19
N PRO A 91 12.34 8.19 -10.52
CA PRO A 91 13.34 7.17 -10.26
C PRO A 91 14.33 7.01 -11.42
N SER A 92 14.39 7.91 -12.38
CA SER A 92 15.26 7.79 -13.58
C SER A 92 16.75 7.66 -13.24
N LYS A 93 17.19 8.24 -12.11
CA LYS A 93 18.58 8.17 -11.68
C LYS A 93 18.97 6.76 -11.23
N ILE A 94 18.17 6.09 -10.41
CA ILE A 94 18.46 4.72 -9.98
C ILE A 94 18.41 3.75 -11.15
N ALA A 95 17.47 3.97 -12.07
CA ALA A 95 17.37 3.18 -13.30
C ALA A 95 18.61 3.31 -14.18
N ARG A 96 19.08 4.54 -14.41
CA ARG A 96 20.25 4.82 -15.24
C ARG A 96 21.55 4.37 -14.59
N ASP A 97 21.75 4.65 -13.30
CA ASP A 97 23.03 4.48 -12.63
C ASP A 97 23.22 3.05 -12.10
N LEU A 98 22.13 2.40 -11.67
CA LEU A 98 22.17 1.06 -11.06
C LEU A 98 21.32 0.01 -11.80
N GLY A 99 20.66 0.38 -12.90
CA GLY A 99 19.86 -0.55 -13.70
C GLY A 99 18.60 -1.07 -12.99
N TRP A 100 18.14 -0.41 -11.92
CA TRP A 100 16.99 -0.85 -11.15
C TRP A 100 15.67 -0.40 -11.78
N TYR A 101 14.73 -1.31 -11.86
CA TYR A 101 13.33 -1.09 -12.21
C TYR A 101 12.44 -1.97 -11.32
N PRO A 102 11.19 -1.57 -11.03
CA PRO A 102 10.24 -2.48 -10.39
C PRO A 102 9.97 -3.69 -11.30
N GLU A 103 10.00 -4.88 -10.70
CA GLU A 103 9.78 -6.15 -11.42
C GLU A 103 8.31 -6.59 -11.37
N THR A 104 7.56 -6.08 -10.39
CA THR A 104 6.17 -6.43 -10.14
C THR A 104 5.27 -5.32 -10.69
N ASP A 105 4.40 -5.66 -11.64
CA ASP A 105 3.38 -4.72 -12.09
C ASP A 105 2.38 -4.39 -10.97
N PHE A 106 1.71 -3.25 -11.13
CA PHE A 106 0.85 -2.71 -10.08
C PHE A 106 -0.29 -3.65 -9.68
N GLU A 107 -0.98 -4.25 -10.66
CA GLU A 107 -2.13 -5.13 -10.41
C GLU A 107 -1.70 -6.40 -9.67
N THR A 108 -0.58 -6.99 -10.08
CA THR A 108 0.02 -8.14 -9.40
C THR A 108 0.44 -7.77 -7.98
N GLY A 109 1.08 -6.62 -7.78
CA GLY A 109 1.58 -6.17 -6.47
C GLY A 109 0.46 -5.88 -5.48
N ILE A 110 -0.61 -5.18 -5.90
CA ILE A 110 -1.74 -4.89 -5.03
C ILE A 110 -2.50 -6.16 -4.64
N ARG A 111 -2.66 -7.13 -5.57
CA ARG A 111 -3.29 -8.41 -5.30
C ARG A 111 -2.48 -9.25 -4.30
N LYS A 112 -1.16 -9.33 -4.47
CA LYS A 112 -0.27 -9.98 -3.51
C LYS A 112 -0.40 -9.35 -2.13
N THR A 113 -0.46 -8.02 -2.05
CA THR A 113 -0.63 -7.28 -0.80
C THR A 113 -1.95 -7.64 -0.11
N VAL A 114 -3.08 -7.65 -0.84
CA VAL A 114 -4.38 -8.04 -0.30
C VAL A 114 -4.35 -9.48 0.24
N LYS A 115 -3.79 -10.43 -0.52
CA LYS A 115 -3.64 -11.83 -0.09
C LYS A 115 -2.80 -11.94 1.16
N TRP A 116 -1.69 -11.23 1.23
CA TRP A 116 -0.84 -11.23 2.42
C TRP A 116 -1.61 -10.83 3.67
N TYR A 117 -2.44 -9.78 3.60
CA TYR A 117 -3.28 -9.37 4.74
C TYR A 117 -4.33 -10.43 5.11
N LEU A 118 -4.91 -11.13 4.14
CA LEU A 118 -5.85 -12.23 4.40
C LEU A 118 -5.17 -13.43 5.07
N GLU A 119 -3.92 -13.69 4.76
CA GLU A 119 -3.12 -14.83 5.24
C GLU A 119 -2.41 -14.56 6.58
N ASN A 120 -2.28 -13.30 7.00
CA ASN A 120 -1.52 -12.91 8.19
C ASN A 120 -2.39 -12.21 9.23
N GLN A 121 -3.53 -12.82 9.58
CA GLN A 121 -4.52 -12.23 10.50
C GLN A 121 -3.97 -12.02 11.92
N GLU A 122 -3.11 -12.90 12.42
CA GLU A 122 -2.48 -12.75 13.73
C GLU A 122 -1.68 -11.45 13.80
N TRP A 123 -0.87 -11.18 12.78
CA TRP A 123 -0.13 -9.92 12.69
C TRP A 123 -1.06 -8.70 12.62
N VAL A 124 -2.14 -8.80 11.84
CA VAL A 124 -3.15 -7.73 11.73
C VAL A 124 -3.80 -7.46 13.10
N ASP A 125 -4.20 -8.50 13.81
CA ASP A 125 -4.84 -8.39 15.12
C ASP A 125 -3.86 -7.81 16.17
N GLU A 126 -2.59 -8.19 16.16
CA GLU A 126 -1.55 -7.62 17.02
C GLU A 126 -1.38 -6.11 16.78
N VAL A 127 -1.29 -5.69 15.52
CA VAL A 127 -1.14 -4.26 15.15
C VAL A 127 -2.36 -3.45 15.55
N ILE A 128 -3.59 -3.98 15.35
CA ILE A 128 -4.84 -3.27 15.64
C ILE A 128 -5.13 -3.24 17.15
N SER A 129 -4.79 -4.31 17.90
CA SER A 129 -5.03 -4.39 19.34
C SER A 129 -4.10 -3.52 20.19
N GLY A 130 -3.02 -3.01 19.61
CA GLY A 130 -1.97 -2.29 20.29
C GLY A 130 -2.16 -0.78 20.44
N ASP A 131 -1.04 -0.07 20.61
CA ASP A 131 -0.98 1.38 20.85
C ASP A 131 -1.46 2.26 19.67
N TYR A 132 -1.77 1.67 18.51
CA TYR A 132 -2.23 2.41 17.34
C TYR A 132 -3.54 3.14 17.59
N GLN A 133 -4.48 2.55 18.32
CA GLN A 133 -5.75 3.21 18.67
C GLN A 133 -5.52 4.42 19.57
N LYS A 134 -4.63 4.32 20.56
CA LYS A 134 -4.25 5.46 21.42
C LYS A 134 -3.60 6.56 20.61
N TYR A 135 -2.66 6.22 19.74
CA TYR A 135 -2.00 7.17 18.86
C TYR A 135 -3.02 7.89 17.94
N TYR A 136 -3.97 7.15 17.37
CA TYR A 136 -5.02 7.72 16.52
C TYR A 136 -5.93 8.67 17.31
N GLU A 137 -6.31 8.31 18.54
CA GLU A 137 -7.10 9.17 19.44
C GLU A 137 -6.34 10.45 19.80
N GLU A 138 -5.07 10.38 20.13
CA GLU A 138 -4.23 11.53 20.45
C GLU A 138 -4.06 12.48 19.26
N MET A 139 -3.87 11.95 18.05
CA MET A 139 -3.63 12.75 16.86
C MET A 139 -4.89 13.38 16.24
N TYR A 140 -6.05 12.75 16.39
CA TYR A 140 -7.28 13.15 15.66
C TYR A 140 -8.45 13.56 16.53
N ARG A 141 -8.50 13.26 17.83
CA ARG A 141 -9.56 13.72 18.76
C ARG A 141 -9.37 15.15 19.30
N GLY A 142 -8.28 15.78 19.01
CA GLY A 142 -7.94 17.13 19.49
C GLY A 142 -8.19 18.26 18.49
N LYS A 143 -8.96 18.02 17.42
CA LYS A 143 -9.25 19.06 16.41
C LYS A 143 -10.71 19.10 16.05
#